data_6fb948830e8a052080bab478bc3c27ed
#
_entry.id   6fb948830e8a052080bab478bc3c27ed
#
_cell.length_a   1.000
_cell.length_b   1.000
_cell.length_c   1.000
_cell.angle_alpha   90.00
_cell.angle_beta   90.00
_cell.angle_gamma   90.00
#
_symmetry.space_group_name_H-M   'P 1'
#
loop_
_entity.id
_entity.type
_entity.pdbx_description
1 polymer ?
#
loop_
_entity_poly.entity_id
_entity_poly.type
_entity_poly.pdbx_seq_one_letter_code
_entity_poly.pdbx_strand_id
1 'polypeptide(L)'
;MGGGALAIIIDTLEEDISDIILSDDGTGAGIRIPAMLISKSDGEALINYIIGTQDKETALTAEFLMEVRNDNKVEASLWYSSSDDRSLDFIKNMADFIEPIISSVNFEPKFVTWACPHCDWSSKRTNCVSDGKYCAMQHDANVDIDGKDVVMENLRQHCIY
;
A
#
# COMPACT_ATOMS: atom_id res chain seq x y z
N MET A 1 6.17 -31.47 5.04
CA MET A 1 5.76 -30.09 4.77
C MET A 1 4.29 -29.98 5.08
N GLY A 2 3.92 -29.18 6.08
CA GLY A 2 2.50 -28.91 6.38
C GLY A 2 1.94 -27.98 5.30
N GLY A 3 0.89 -28.39 4.60
CA GLY A 3 0.19 -27.55 3.63
C GLY A 3 -0.83 -26.69 4.36
N GLY A 4 -0.51 -25.44 4.69
CA GLY A 4 -1.50 -24.46 5.14
C GLY A 4 -2.21 -23.83 3.95
N ALA A 5 -3.53 -23.57 4.08
CA ALA A 5 -4.34 -22.88 3.08
C ALA A 5 -4.43 -21.37 3.35
N LEU A 6 -4.15 -20.94 4.58
CA LEU A 6 -4.22 -19.56 5.06
C LEU A 6 -3.23 -19.38 6.20
N ALA A 7 -2.58 -18.24 6.28
CA ALA A 7 -1.77 -17.82 7.43
C ALA A 7 -2.52 -16.72 8.20
N ILE A 8 -2.67 -16.92 9.52
CA ILE A 8 -3.19 -15.91 10.42
C ILE A 8 -2.04 -15.48 11.33
N ILE A 9 -1.71 -14.20 11.30
CA ILE A 9 -0.70 -13.57 12.12
C ILE A 9 -1.42 -12.84 13.24
N ILE A 10 -1.06 -13.13 14.48
CA ILE A 10 -1.66 -12.50 15.65
C ILE A 10 -0.67 -11.48 16.19
N ASP A 11 -1.05 -10.22 16.26
CA ASP A 11 -0.27 -9.23 16.99
C ASP A 11 -0.36 -9.50 18.49
N THR A 12 0.79 -9.61 19.14
CA THR A 12 0.88 -9.87 20.57
C THR A 12 1.19 -8.61 21.40
N LEU A 13 1.48 -7.49 20.75
CA LEU A 13 1.97 -6.27 21.38
C LEU A 13 0.92 -5.17 21.44
N GLU A 14 0.12 -5.04 20.42
CA GLU A 14 -0.86 -3.97 20.27
C GLU A 14 -2.26 -4.54 20.01
N GLU A 15 -3.30 -3.82 20.44
CA GLU A 15 -4.68 -4.21 20.16
C GLU A 15 -5.23 -3.51 18.91
N ASP A 16 -4.73 -2.31 18.60
CA ASP A 16 -5.07 -1.59 17.37
C ASP A 16 -4.06 -1.89 16.28
N ILE A 17 -4.49 -2.69 15.32
CA ILE A 17 -3.68 -3.11 14.17
C ILE A 17 -3.85 -2.24 12.94
N SER A 18 -4.65 -1.15 13.03
CA SER A 18 -4.98 -0.29 11.88
C SER A 18 -3.76 0.37 11.25
N ASP A 19 -2.75 0.66 12.07
CA ASP A 19 -1.53 1.34 11.65
C ASP A 19 -0.36 0.39 11.37
N ILE A 20 -0.57 -0.92 11.53
CA ILE A 20 0.48 -1.92 11.31
C ILE A 20 0.56 -2.27 9.82
N ILE A 21 1.72 -2.03 9.25
CA ILE A 21 2.03 -2.41 7.86
C ILE A 21 2.91 -3.65 7.90
N LEU A 22 2.40 -4.76 7.39
CA LEU A 22 3.21 -5.96 7.15
C LEU A 22 4.14 -5.69 5.96
N SER A 23 5.45 -5.81 6.20
CA SER A 23 6.46 -5.66 5.16
C SER A 23 7.10 -7.01 4.82
N ASP A 24 7.53 -7.16 3.58
CA ASP A 24 8.29 -8.31 3.09
C ASP A 24 9.79 -7.93 3.06
N ASP A 25 10.63 -8.82 3.54
CA ASP A 25 12.10 -8.72 3.47
C ASP A 25 12.67 -9.26 2.13
N GLY A 26 11.80 -9.60 1.19
CA GLY A 26 12.15 -10.16 -0.11
C GLY A 26 12.21 -11.69 -0.13
N THR A 27 12.00 -12.36 0.99
CA THR A 27 12.01 -13.84 1.04
C THR A 27 10.64 -14.47 0.75
N GLY A 28 9.58 -13.64 0.71
CA GLY A 28 8.19 -14.07 0.55
C GLY A 28 7.79 -14.50 -0.86
N ALA A 29 8.64 -14.36 -1.87
CA ALA A 29 8.28 -14.60 -3.29
C ALA A 29 7.74 -16.01 -3.60
N GLY A 30 8.05 -17.00 -2.75
CA GLY A 30 7.53 -18.38 -2.87
C GLY A 30 6.22 -18.65 -2.13
N ILE A 31 5.75 -17.71 -1.32
CA ILE A 31 4.53 -17.86 -0.52
C ILE A 31 3.32 -17.53 -1.39
N ARG A 32 2.39 -18.47 -1.48
CA ARG A 32 1.19 -18.35 -2.34
C ARG A 32 -0.12 -18.46 -1.56
N ILE A 33 -0.05 -18.57 -0.25
CA ILE A 33 -1.24 -18.62 0.59
C ILE A 33 -1.57 -17.19 1.07
N PRO A 34 -2.87 -16.83 1.20
CA PRO A 34 -3.26 -15.58 1.82
C PRO A 34 -2.72 -15.48 3.23
N ALA A 35 -2.34 -14.29 3.64
CA ALA A 35 -1.95 -13.97 5.02
C ALA A 35 -2.76 -12.77 5.50
N MET A 36 -3.21 -12.82 6.74
CA MET A 36 -3.92 -11.71 7.39
C MET A 36 -3.37 -11.48 8.79
N LEU A 37 -3.34 -10.21 9.20
CA LEU A 37 -3.04 -9.81 10.56
C LEU A 37 -4.35 -9.61 11.33
N ILE A 38 -4.42 -10.11 12.54
CA ILE A 38 -5.55 -9.90 13.45
C ILE A 38 -5.05 -9.39 14.80
N SER A 39 -5.92 -8.74 15.53
CA SER A 39 -5.62 -8.24 16.87
C SER A 39 -5.31 -9.38 17.85
N LYS A 40 -4.65 -9.03 18.95
CA LYS A 40 -4.40 -9.97 20.03
C LYS A 40 -5.70 -10.55 20.61
N SER A 41 -6.69 -9.70 20.85
CA SER A 41 -7.97 -10.10 21.41
C SER A 41 -8.72 -11.09 20.52
N ASP A 42 -8.75 -10.83 19.21
CA ASP A 42 -9.37 -11.74 18.23
C ASP A 42 -8.61 -13.06 18.12
N GLY A 43 -7.26 -12.97 18.14
CA GLY A 43 -6.40 -14.14 18.12
C GLY A 43 -6.59 -15.05 19.33
N GLU A 44 -6.65 -14.48 20.54
CA GLU A 44 -6.91 -15.22 21.77
C GLU A 44 -8.31 -15.87 21.74
N ALA A 45 -9.32 -15.15 21.26
CA ALA A 45 -10.66 -15.71 21.12
C ALA A 45 -10.69 -16.93 20.17
N LEU A 46 -9.98 -16.81 19.04
CA LEU A 46 -9.86 -17.88 18.06
C LEU A 46 -9.12 -19.10 18.63
N ILE A 47 -8.00 -18.91 19.31
CA ILE A 47 -7.23 -19.96 19.94
C ILE A 47 -8.06 -20.68 21.00
N ASN A 48 -8.74 -19.93 21.87
CA ASN A 48 -9.60 -20.52 22.92
C ASN A 48 -10.75 -21.32 22.31
N TYR A 49 -11.33 -20.87 21.21
CA TYR A 49 -12.37 -21.64 20.51
C TYR A 49 -11.81 -22.96 19.97
N ILE A 50 -10.66 -22.93 19.30
CA ILE A 50 -10.00 -24.12 18.74
C ILE A 50 -9.65 -25.12 19.86
N ILE A 51 -9.07 -24.64 20.97
CA ILE A 51 -8.71 -25.48 22.10
C ILE A 51 -9.96 -26.08 22.77
N GLY A 52 -11.03 -25.29 22.90
CA GLY A 52 -12.29 -25.73 23.51
C GLY A 52 -13.06 -26.79 22.69
N THR A 53 -12.71 -26.94 21.42
CA THR A 53 -13.37 -27.88 20.48
C THR A 53 -12.55 -29.13 20.17
N GLN A 54 -11.56 -29.47 21.01
CA GLN A 54 -10.57 -30.55 20.78
C GLN A 54 -11.16 -31.92 20.38
N ASP A 55 -12.38 -32.20 20.75
CA ASP A 55 -13.05 -33.48 20.43
C ASP A 55 -13.95 -33.39 19.17
N LYS A 56 -13.93 -32.28 18.45
CA LYS A 56 -14.77 -32.08 17.26
C LYS A 56 -13.88 -31.66 16.11
N GLU A 57 -14.14 -32.21 14.95
CA GLU A 57 -13.56 -31.77 13.69
C GLU A 57 -14.04 -30.34 13.41
N THR A 58 -13.20 -29.33 13.72
CA THR A 58 -13.51 -27.92 13.54
C THR A 58 -12.70 -27.39 12.37
N ALA A 59 -13.38 -26.87 11.36
CA ALA A 59 -12.75 -26.17 10.25
C ALA A 59 -12.94 -24.66 10.41
N LEU A 60 -11.83 -23.90 10.31
CA LEU A 60 -11.86 -22.47 10.16
C LEU A 60 -11.88 -22.13 8.67
N THR A 61 -12.89 -21.41 8.24
CA THR A 61 -13.04 -20.96 6.85
C THR A 61 -12.95 -19.43 6.80
N ALA A 62 -12.09 -18.91 5.96
CA ALA A 62 -12.05 -17.50 5.64
C ALA A 62 -12.63 -17.28 4.25
N GLU A 63 -13.57 -16.36 4.12
CA GLU A 63 -14.16 -15.96 2.86
C GLU A 63 -13.66 -14.56 2.48
N PHE A 64 -13.01 -14.46 1.33
CA PHE A 64 -12.57 -13.18 0.78
C PHE A 64 -13.57 -12.72 -0.27
N LEU A 65 -14.37 -11.74 0.08
CA LEU A 65 -15.32 -11.13 -0.85
C LEU A 65 -14.57 -10.08 -1.67
N MET A 66 -14.32 -10.38 -2.93
CA MET A 66 -13.83 -9.41 -3.89
C MET A 66 -15.00 -8.95 -4.75
N GLU A 67 -15.19 -7.64 -4.83
CA GLU A 67 -16.13 -7.07 -5.79
C GLU A 67 -15.62 -7.38 -7.21
N VAL A 68 -16.32 -8.28 -7.90
CA VAL A 68 -16.08 -8.52 -9.32
C VAL A 68 -16.77 -7.40 -10.09
N ARG A 69 -16.01 -6.44 -10.58
CA ARG A 69 -16.52 -5.44 -11.51
C ARG A 69 -16.80 -6.10 -12.86
N ASN A 70 -18.01 -5.88 -13.37
CA ASN A 70 -18.46 -6.42 -14.67
C ASN A 70 -18.14 -5.49 -15.83
N ASP A 71 -17.21 -4.56 -15.69
CA ASP A 71 -16.84 -3.59 -16.71
C ASP A 71 -15.80 -4.08 -17.73
N ASN A 72 -15.33 -5.32 -17.56
CA ASN A 72 -14.27 -5.94 -18.38
C ASN A 72 -12.96 -5.13 -18.42
N LYS A 73 -12.73 -4.26 -17.42
CA LYS A 73 -11.52 -3.48 -17.30
C LYS A 73 -10.64 -3.95 -16.17
N VAL A 74 -9.35 -3.81 -16.35
CA VAL A 74 -8.34 -4.09 -15.33
C VAL A 74 -8.05 -2.79 -14.56
N GLU A 75 -8.19 -2.82 -13.25
CA GLU A 75 -7.75 -1.73 -12.40
C GLU A 75 -6.23 -1.76 -12.27
N ALA A 76 -5.59 -0.68 -12.65
CA ALA A 76 -4.15 -0.53 -12.55
C ALA A 76 -3.81 0.81 -11.88
N SER A 77 -2.98 0.75 -10.86
CA SER A 77 -2.46 1.96 -10.21
C SER A 77 -0.95 1.96 -10.22
N LEU A 78 -0.37 3.12 -10.49
CA LEU A 78 1.06 3.34 -10.45
C LEU A 78 1.39 4.34 -9.33
N TRP A 79 2.18 3.88 -8.37
CA TRP A 79 2.67 4.72 -7.28
C TRP A 79 4.04 5.28 -7.63
N TYR A 80 4.17 6.59 -7.68
CA TYR A 80 5.42 7.22 -8.08
C TYR A 80 5.60 8.62 -7.46
N SER A 81 6.78 9.18 -7.62
CA SER A 81 7.10 10.56 -7.29
C SER A 81 7.43 11.34 -8.56
N SER A 82 6.90 12.55 -8.69
CA SER A 82 7.22 13.43 -9.81
C SER A 82 8.66 13.97 -9.82
N SER A 83 9.41 13.73 -8.75
CA SER A 83 10.84 14.10 -8.66
C SER A 83 11.80 12.91 -8.79
N ASP A 84 11.31 11.71 -9.09
CA ASP A 84 12.14 10.52 -9.25
C ASP A 84 12.32 10.18 -10.73
N ASP A 85 13.52 10.36 -11.25
CA ASP A 85 13.85 10.14 -12.65
C ASP A 85 13.53 8.72 -13.13
N ARG A 86 13.72 7.71 -12.26
CA ARG A 86 13.41 6.31 -12.59
C ARG A 86 11.92 6.11 -12.79
N SER A 87 11.11 6.74 -11.96
CA SER A 87 9.65 6.72 -12.09
C SER A 87 9.22 7.39 -13.39
N LEU A 88 9.79 8.54 -13.72
CA LEU A 88 9.46 9.29 -14.95
C LEU A 88 9.92 8.53 -16.20
N ASP A 89 11.10 7.93 -16.19
CA ASP A 89 11.58 7.07 -17.28
C ASP A 89 10.69 5.82 -17.44
N PHE A 90 10.24 5.22 -16.33
CA PHE A 90 9.30 4.10 -16.38
C PHE A 90 7.99 4.51 -17.04
N ILE A 91 7.39 5.64 -16.63
CA ILE A 91 6.13 6.15 -17.20
C ILE A 91 6.29 6.40 -18.69
N LYS A 92 7.37 7.06 -19.10
CA LYS A 92 7.66 7.32 -20.50
C LYS A 92 7.75 6.05 -21.35
N ASN A 93 8.45 5.04 -20.83
CA ASN A 93 8.60 3.77 -21.53
C ASN A 93 7.31 2.94 -21.51
N MET A 94 6.49 3.07 -20.45
CA MET A 94 5.23 2.35 -20.32
C MET A 94 4.15 2.88 -21.27
N ALA A 95 4.21 4.15 -21.66
CA ALA A 95 3.18 4.79 -22.48
C ALA A 95 2.90 4.01 -23.78
N ASP A 96 3.95 3.59 -24.47
CA ASP A 96 3.84 2.84 -25.73
C ASP A 96 3.17 1.47 -25.56
N PHE A 97 3.27 0.87 -24.38
CA PHE A 97 2.66 -0.42 -24.06
C PHE A 97 1.20 -0.29 -23.58
N ILE A 98 0.86 0.80 -22.92
CA ILE A 98 -0.49 1.03 -22.41
C ILE A 98 -1.43 1.56 -23.49
N GLU A 99 -0.96 2.38 -24.40
CA GLU A 99 -1.78 2.99 -25.44
C GLU A 99 -2.70 1.97 -26.16
N PRO A 100 -2.22 0.81 -26.63
CA PRO A 100 -3.07 -0.18 -27.31
C PRO A 100 -4.15 -0.80 -26.43
N ILE A 101 -3.99 -0.80 -25.11
CA ILE A 101 -4.88 -1.49 -24.16
C ILE A 101 -5.61 -0.53 -23.23
N ILE A 102 -5.45 0.78 -23.41
CA ILE A 102 -6.01 1.80 -22.50
C ILE A 102 -7.53 1.69 -22.34
N SER A 103 -8.23 1.24 -23.35
CA SER A 103 -9.68 1.01 -23.30
C SER A 103 -10.08 -0.13 -22.36
N SER A 104 -9.16 -1.03 -22.07
CA SER A 104 -9.35 -2.19 -21.19
C SER A 104 -8.74 -2.00 -19.79
N VAL A 105 -8.22 -0.81 -19.51
CA VAL A 105 -7.57 -0.49 -18.24
C VAL A 105 -8.22 0.73 -17.62
N ASN A 106 -8.54 0.64 -16.33
CA ASN A 106 -8.78 1.81 -15.49
C ASN A 106 -7.46 2.14 -14.81
N PHE A 107 -6.73 3.10 -15.35
CA PHE A 107 -5.44 3.50 -14.80
C PHE A 107 -5.63 4.66 -13.83
N GLU A 108 -5.01 4.58 -12.66
CA GLU A 108 -5.04 5.63 -11.65
C GLU A 108 -3.61 5.96 -11.18
N PRO A 109 -3.10 7.16 -11.45
CA PRO A 109 -1.83 7.60 -10.91
C PRO A 109 -1.95 7.86 -9.40
N LYS A 110 -1.02 7.34 -8.63
CA LYS A 110 -0.90 7.53 -7.19
C LYS A 110 0.45 8.14 -6.87
N PHE A 111 0.46 9.17 -6.03
CA PHE A 111 1.69 9.84 -5.67
C PHE A 111 2.16 9.43 -4.28
N VAL A 112 3.46 9.17 -4.16
CA VAL A 112 4.08 8.85 -2.86
C VAL A 112 4.18 10.13 -2.05
N THR A 113 3.34 10.22 -1.02
CA THR A 113 3.35 11.30 -0.04
C THR A 113 3.19 10.73 1.36
N TRP A 114 3.63 11.46 2.37
CA TRP A 114 3.42 11.09 3.76
C TRP A 114 2.87 12.25 4.57
N ALA A 115 2.42 11.97 5.80
CA ALA A 115 2.03 12.99 6.75
C ALA A 115 3.10 13.16 7.82
N CYS A 116 3.40 14.38 8.19
CA CYS A 116 4.34 14.70 9.25
C CYS A 116 3.79 15.77 10.22
N PRO A 117 2.75 15.46 11.00
CA PRO A 117 2.13 16.42 11.91
C PRO A 117 3.10 16.88 13.03
N HIS A 118 4.07 16.04 13.39
CA HIS A 118 5.02 16.29 14.47
C HIS A 118 6.41 16.75 14.00
N CYS A 119 6.63 16.95 12.69
CA CYS A 119 7.85 17.53 12.18
C CYS A 119 8.04 18.95 12.70
N ASP A 120 9.30 19.36 12.82
CA ASP A 120 9.67 20.75 13.13
C ASP A 120 9.19 21.72 12.02
N TRP A 121 9.11 22.98 12.38
CA TRP A 121 8.61 24.02 11.49
C TRP A 121 9.42 24.13 10.18
N SER A 122 10.75 23.96 10.25
CA SER A 122 11.62 24.03 9.08
C SER A 122 11.30 22.93 8.08
N SER A 123 11.23 21.69 8.57
CA SER A 123 10.89 20.51 7.75
C SER A 123 9.51 20.62 7.12
N LYS A 124 8.51 21.10 7.86
CA LYS A 124 7.16 21.33 7.32
C LYS A 124 7.17 22.39 6.23
N ARG A 125 7.91 23.47 6.43
CA ARG A 125 7.99 24.57 5.46
C ARG A 125 8.62 24.15 4.14
N THR A 126 9.67 23.33 4.21
CA THR A 126 10.42 22.88 3.05
C THR A 126 9.75 21.72 2.32
N ASN A 127 9.21 20.74 3.06
CA ASN A 127 8.80 19.48 2.47
C ASN A 127 7.29 19.26 2.40
N CYS A 128 6.49 20.13 3.03
CA CYS A 128 5.08 19.86 3.22
C CYS A 128 4.15 21.00 2.76
N VAL A 129 2.91 20.64 2.47
CA VAL A 129 1.78 21.56 2.36
C VAL A 129 0.74 21.22 3.43
N SER A 130 -0.22 22.13 3.65
CA SER A 130 -1.31 21.94 4.63
C SER A 130 -0.82 21.56 6.04
N ASP A 131 0.21 22.26 6.54
CA ASP A 131 0.78 22.09 7.89
C ASP A 131 1.25 20.66 8.19
N GLY A 132 1.92 20.02 7.25
CA GLY A 132 2.48 18.69 7.43
C GLY A 132 1.51 17.55 7.07
N LYS A 133 0.35 17.87 6.50
CA LYS A 133 -0.60 16.84 6.06
C LYS A 133 -0.12 16.09 4.82
N TYR A 134 0.51 16.79 3.90
CA TYR A 134 1.04 16.20 2.67
C TYR A 134 2.49 16.63 2.50
N CYS A 135 3.39 15.69 2.55
CA CYS A 135 4.83 15.90 2.44
C CYS A 135 5.41 15.03 1.33
N ALA A 136 6.44 15.51 0.67
CA ALA A 136 7.23 14.73 -0.26
C ALA A 136 8.73 15.03 -0.06
N MET A 137 9.58 14.21 -0.64
CA MET A 137 11.01 14.39 -0.66
C MET A 137 11.47 14.64 -2.08
N GLN A 138 12.41 15.56 -2.23
CA GLN A 138 13.12 15.74 -3.46
C GLN A 138 14.22 14.68 -3.54
N HIS A 139 14.32 13.98 -4.65
CA HIS A 139 15.24 12.84 -4.84
C HIS A 139 16.53 13.22 -5.63
N ASP A 140 16.54 14.34 -6.34
CA ASP A 140 17.69 14.80 -7.09
C ASP A 140 18.37 16.00 -6.39
N ALA A 141 19.54 15.77 -5.82
CA ALA A 141 20.32 16.79 -5.12
C ALA A 141 20.85 17.93 -6.04
N ASN A 142 20.74 17.77 -7.35
CA ASN A 142 21.23 18.78 -8.31
C ASN A 142 20.15 19.78 -8.76
N VAL A 143 18.92 19.61 -8.30
CA VAL A 143 17.79 20.47 -8.66
C VAL A 143 17.40 21.29 -7.44
N ASP A 144 17.28 22.60 -7.63
CA ASP A 144 16.88 23.55 -6.58
C ASP A 144 15.34 23.59 -6.47
N ILE A 145 14.77 22.48 -5.99
CA ILE A 145 13.35 22.34 -5.65
C ILE A 145 13.21 21.72 -4.28
N ASP A 146 12.16 22.09 -3.57
CA ASP A 146 11.82 21.56 -2.26
C ASP A 146 10.81 20.40 -2.37
N GLY A 147 10.69 19.60 -1.30
CA GLY A 147 9.66 18.55 -1.23
C GLY A 147 8.24 19.11 -1.38
N LYS A 148 8.01 20.35 -0.94
CA LYS A 148 6.77 21.09 -1.19
C LYS A 148 6.47 21.28 -2.69
N ASP A 149 7.50 21.59 -3.49
CA ASP A 149 7.34 21.72 -4.94
C ASP A 149 6.97 20.40 -5.58
N VAL A 150 7.55 19.30 -5.07
CA VAL A 150 7.19 17.93 -5.47
C VAL A 150 5.72 17.65 -5.18
N VAL A 151 5.21 18.00 -4.00
CA VAL A 151 3.77 17.85 -3.67
C VAL A 151 2.90 18.66 -4.63
N MET A 152 3.32 19.89 -4.94
CA MET A 152 2.55 20.73 -5.87
C MET A 152 2.60 20.21 -7.30
N GLU A 153 3.71 19.63 -7.74
CA GLU A 153 3.80 18.99 -9.05
C GLU A 153 2.96 17.71 -9.12
N ASN A 154 3.00 16.87 -8.09
CA ASN A 154 2.12 15.70 -7.97
C ASN A 154 0.64 16.10 -8.11
N LEU A 155 0.23 17.16 -7.42
CA LEU A 155 -1.13 17.67 -7.50
C LEU A 155 -1.47 18.17 -8.91
N ARG A 156 -0.53 18.87 -9.58
CA ARG A 156 -0.72 19.34 -10.96
C ARG A 156 -0.92 18.18 -11.92
N GLN A 157 -0.09 17.14 -11.82
CA GLN A 157 -0.21 15.94 -12.65
C GLN A 157 -1.54 15.22 -12.40
N HIS A 158 -1.98 15.13 -11.14
CA HIS A 158 -3.28 14.56 -10.80
C HIS A 158 -4.46 15.34 -11.40
N CYS A 159 -4.36 16.66 -11.53
CA CYS A 159 -5.40 17.48 -12.15
C CYS A 159 -5.45 17.40 -13.68
N ILE A 160 -4.35 16.95 -14.31
CA ILE A 160 -4.28 16.78 -15.78
C ILE A 160 -4.86 15.42 -16.19
N TYR A 161 -4.70 14.43 -15.32
CA TYR A 161 -5.23 13.09 -15.55
C TYR A 161 -6.75 13.05 -15.40
#